data_a4d44d6bbe32a94fb533126692286c7c
#
_entry.id   a4d44d6bbe32a94fb533126692286c7c
#
_cell.length_a   1.000
_cell.length_b   1.000
_cell.length_c   1.000
_cell.angle_alpha   90.00
_cell.angle_beta   90.00
_cell.angle_gamma   90.00
#
_symmetry.space_group_name_H-M   'P 1'
#
loop_
_entity.id
_entity.type
_entity.pdbx_description
1 polymer ?
#
loop_
_entity_poly.entity_id
_entity_poly.type
_entity_poly.pdbx_seq_one_letter_code
_entity_poly.pdbx_strand_id
1 'polypeptide(L)'
;MIARYIGLLANAERALADALSLIGLRHAVEPDIRRAAKTYAAWCRAHVDALDPAIARYGASRSTDGERLRRALFRGPRLGGFGLLRDLHDLVTLATAVREGWTALHQAARESHDHELAVRCRTCGEQTTRMIAWLDAKVRHSAPQALTVPADTPTELRASVPSLAQLSAAAGPAARAMLRRLVPVRPRALAVAVALALGVAVARRAGASRAAR
;
A
#
# COMPACT_ATOMS: atom_id res chain seq x y z
N MET A 1 -8.08 9.28 -26.59
CA MET A 1 -7.99 8.04 -25.79
C MET A 1 -6.73 8.05 -24.91
N ILE A 2 -5.55 8.45 -25.41
CA ILE A 2 -4.29 8.51 -24.64
C ILE A 2 -4.44 9.33 -23.35
N ALA A 3 -5.03 10.54 -23.41
CA ALA A 3 -5.28 11.40 -22.24
C ALA A 3 -6.05 10.67 -21.10
N ARG A 4 -7.04 9.86 -21.46
CA ARG A 4 -7.81 9.07 -20.49
C ARG A 4 -6.94 8.00 -19.85
N TYR A 5 -6.10 7.35 -20.64
CA TYR A 5 -5.22 6.29 -20.17
C TYR A 5 -4.08 6.83 -19.27
N ILE A 6 -3.52 7.98 -19.60
CA ILE A 6 -2.55 8.69 -18.76
C ILE A 6 -3.15 8.99 -17.38
N GLY A 7 -4.38 9.51 -17.34
CA GLY A 7 -5.07 9.80 -16.09
C GLY A 7 -5.35 8.55 -15.24
N LEU A 8 -5.72 7.43 -15.89
CA LEU A 8 -5.90 6.15 -15.23
C LEU A 8 -4.60 5.64 -14.61
N LEU A 9 -3.50 5.67 -15.39
CA LEU A 9 -2.20 5.19 -14.94
C LEU A 9 -1.63 6.07 -13.81
N ALA A 10 -1.71 7.39 -13.93
CA ALA A 10 -1.29 8.31 -12.88
C ALA A 10 -2.07 8.09 -11.56
N ASN A 11 -3.38 7.79 -11.64
CA ASN A 11 -4.17 7.45 -10.47
C ASN A 11 -3.76 6.09 -9.87
N ALA A 12 -3.49 5.08 -10.71
CA ALA A 12 -3.02 3.77 -10.27
C ALA A 12 -1.65 3.84 -9.56
N GLU A 13 -0.72 4.63 -10.07
CA GLU A 13 0.59 4.88 -9.43
C GLU A 13 0.44 5.57 -8.07
N ARG A 14 -0.42 6.59 -7.96
CA ARG A 14 -0.69 7.23 -6.67
C ARG A 14 -1.30 6.24 -5.68
N ALA A 15 -2.26 5.43 -6.12
CA ALA A 15 -2.88 4.41 -5.29
C ALA A 15 -1.87 3.35 -4.82
N LEU A 16 -0.91 2.96 -5.67
CA LEU A 16 0.17 2.04 -5.31
C LEU A 16 1.14 2.69 -4.30
N ALA A 17 1.50 3.96 -4.49
CA ALA A 17 2.34 4.70 -3.54
C ALA A 17 1.70 4.79 -2.14
N ASP A 18 0.38 5.03 -2.10
CA ASP A 18 -0.38 5.09 -0.85
C ASP A 18 -0.50 3.72 -0.19
N ALA A 19 -0.72 2.64 -0.98
CA ALA A 19 -0.75 1.28 -0.48
C ALA A 19 0.61 0.88 0.12
N LEU A 20 1.71 1.14 -0.58
CA LEU A 20 3.07 0.89 -0.08
C LEU A 20 3.33 1.65 1.22
N SER A 21 2.95 2.92 1.28
CA SER A 21 3.09 3.74 2.49
C SER A 21 2.29 3.16 3.66
N LEU A 22 1.07 2.72 3.41
CA LEU A 22 0.20 2.06 4.41
C LEU A 22 0.83 0.78 4.94
N ILE A 23 1.35 -0.09 4.04
CA ILE A 23 1.97 -1.36 4.41
C ILE A 23 3.26 -1.14 5.20
N GLY A 24 4.09 -0.19 4.80
CA GLY A 24 5.28 0.19 5.54
C GLY A 24 5.00 0.68 6.97
N LEU A 25 3.80 1.25 7.21
CA LEU A 25 3.34 1.63 8.54
C LEU A 25 2.75 0.44 9.32
N ARG A 26 1.92 -0.38 8.68
CA ARG A 26 1.29 -1.55 9.31
C ARG A 26 2.31 -2.56 9.82
N HIS A 27 3.36 -2.80 9.02
CA HIS A 27 4.41 -3.77 9.31
C HIS A 27 5.74 -3.07 9.66
N ALA A 28 5.68 -2.01 10.46
CA ALA A 28 6.85 -1.18 10.82
C ALA A 28 7.92 -1.96 11.62
N VAL A 29 7.54 -3.08 12.23
CA VAL A 29 8.44 -4.00 12.94
C VAL A 29 9.34 -4.81 12.00
N GLU A 30 8.96 -4.92 10.73
CA GLU A 30 9.74 -5.57 9.67
C GLU A 30 10.61 -4.51 8.94
N PRO A 31 11.91 -4.39 9.26
CA PRO A 31 12.73 -3.28 8.78
C PRO A 31 12.92 -3.26 7.26
N ASP A 32 12.96 -4.43 6.63
CA ASP A 32 13.11 -4.61 5.19
C ASP A 32 11.84 -4.23 4.44
N ILE A 33 10.66 -4.63 4.93
CA ILE A 33 9.35 -4.22 4.39
C ILE A 33 9.22 -2.70 4.47
N ARG A 34 9.51 -2.11 5.62
CA ARG A 34 9.44 -0.67 5.81
C ARG A 34 10.35 0.09 4.85
N ARG A 35 11.60 -0.38 4.67
CA ARG A 35 12.58 0.24 3.78
C ARG A 35 12.16 0.12 2.33
N ALA A 36 11.78 -1.07 1.89
CA ALA A 36 11.32 -1.32 0.53
C ALA A 36 10.06 -0.52 0.20
N ALA A 37 9.07 -0.51 1.09
CA ALA A 37 7.84 0.26 0.93
C ALA A 37 8.11 1.76 0.74
N LYS A 38 9.04 2.33 1.54
CA LYS A 38 9.46 3.73 1.38
C LYS A 38 10.09 3.99 0.00
N THR A 39 11.01 3.11 -0.41
CA THR A 39 11.72 3.22 -1.69
C THR A 39 10.75 3.12 -2.87
N TYR A 40 9.90 2.12 -2.87
CA TYR A 40 8.96 1.89 -3.96
C TYR A 40 7.84 2.94 -4.02
N ALA A 41 7.38 3.43 -2.87
CA ALA A 41 6.46 4.56 -2.86
C ALA A 41 7.09 5.84 -3.45
N ALA A 42 8.40 6.05 -3.27
CA ALA A 42 9.12 7.14 -3.91
C ALA A 42 9.23 6.93 -5.44
N TRP A 43 9.48 5.70 -5.89
CA TRP A 43 9.47 5.39 -7.33
C TRP A 43 8.10 5.69 -7.96
N CYS A 44 7.01 5.23 -7.36
CA CYS A 44 5.66 5.50 -7.87
C CYS A 44 5.36 7.00 -8.00
N ARG A 45 5.83 7.83 -7.04
CA ARG A 45 5.69 9.28 -7.15
C ARG A 45 6.50 9.84 -8.32
N ALA A 46 7.76 9.41 -8.46
CA ALA A 46 8.60 9.80 -9.59
C ALA A 46 8.02 9.35 -10.95
N HIS A 47 7.33 8.20 -10.99
CA HIS A 47 6.61 7.73 -12.18
C HIS A 47 5.45 8.67 -12.54
N VAL A 48 4.72 9.19 -11.54
CA VAL A 48 3.67 10.20 -11.80
C VAL A 48 4.29 11.47 -12.38
N ASP A 49 5.39 11.96 -11.80
CA ASP A 49 6.10 13.15 -12.30
C ASP A 49 6.66 12.92 -13.74
N ALA A 50 7.08 11.68 -14.06
CA ALA A 50 7.53 11.30 -15.39
C ALA A 50 6.42 11.36 -16.47
N LEU A 51 5.14 11.41 -16.07
CA LEU A 51 4.02 11.61 -17.00
C LEU A 51 3.76 13.09 -17.34
N ASP A 52 4.34 14.05 -16.62
CA ASP A 52 4.05 15.48 -16.80
C ASP A 52 4.23 15.97 -18.25
N PRO A 53 5.30 15.60 -19.01
CA PRO A 53 5.42 16.02 -20.41
C PRO A 53 4.33 15.44 -21.31
N ALA A 54 3.89 14.18 -21.02
CA ALA A 54 2.79 13.58 -21.77
C ALA A 54 1.44 14.21 -21.37
N ILE A 55 1.26 14.58 -20.10
CA ILE A 55 0.08 15.33 -19.63
C ILE A 55 0.00 16.69 -20.32
N ALA A 56 1.12 17.40 -20.44
CA ALA A 56 1.18 18.69 -21.14
C ALA A 56 0.81 18.55 -22.64
N ARG A 57 1.23 17.45 -23.28
CA ARG A 57 0.99 17.20 -24.71
C ARG A 57 -0.40 16.67 -25.03
N TYR A 58 -0.87 15.68 -24.26
CA TYR A 58 -2.12 14.94 -24.53
C TYR A 58 -3.26 15.31 -23.58
N GLY A 59 -2.98 15.97 -22.47
CA GLY A 59 -3.89 16.11 -21.35
C GLY A 59 -3.96 14.85 -20.49
N ALA A 60 -4.71 14.94 -19.39
CA ALA A 60 -5.04 13.79 -18.54
C ALA A 60 -6.47 13.91 -18.05
N SER A 61 -7.26 12.85 -18.23
CA SER A 61 -8.61 12.77 -17.65
C SER A 61 -8.52 12.32 -16.20
N ARG A 62 -9.40 12.83 -15.35
CA ARG A 62 -9.50 12.35 -13.98
C ARG A 62 -9.97 10.90 -13.95
N SER A 63 -9.30 10.06 -13.15
CA SER A 63 -9.70 8.67 -12.87
C SER A 63 -9.66 8.42 -11.38
N THR A 64 -10.49 7.50 -10.91
CA THR A 64 -10.53 7.01 -9.53
C THR A 64 -10.36 5.49 -9.45
N ASP A 65 -10.05 4.83 -10.55
CA ASP A 65 -10.07 3.37 -10.66
C ASP A 65 -8.97 2.72 -9.81
N GLY A 66 -7.77 3.29 -9.81
CA GLY A 66 -6.67 2.82 -8.95
C GLY A 66 -7.01 2.94 -7.47
N GLU A 67 -7.62 4.07 -7.06
CA GLU A 67 -8.06 4.27 -5.68
C GLU A 67 -9.20 3.32 -5.28
N ARG A 68 -10.13 3.02 -6.19
CA ARG A 68 -11.17 2.01 -5.95
C ARG A 68 -10.57 0.63 -5.74
N LEU A 69 -9.63 0.23 -6.61
CA LEU A 69 -8.93 -1.04 -6.50
C LEU A 69 -8.17 -1.11 -5.17
N ARG A 70 -7.40 -0.08 -4.82
CA ARG A 70 -6.70 0.00 -3.54
C ARG A 70 -7.65 -0.18 -2.34
N ARG A 71 -8.77 0.54 -2.33
CA ARG A 71 -9.78 0.42 -1.26
C ARG A 71 -10.41 -0.97 -1.20
N ALA A 72 -10.61 -1.62 -2.33
CA ALA A 72 -11.16 -2.97 -2.39
C ALA A 72 -10.18 -4.01 -1.81
N LEU A 73 -8.90 -3.90 -2.15
CA LEU A 73 -7.85 -4.81 -1.72
C LEU A 73 -7.50 -4.63 -0.23
N PHE A 74 -7.20 -3.41 0.21
CA PHE A 74 -6.63 -3.14 1.54
C PHE A 74 -7.69 -2.86 2.63
N ARG A 75 -8.78 -3.63 2.64
CA ARG A 75 -9.86 -3.50 3.64
C ARG A 75 -9.46 -4.07 4.99
N GLY A 76 -9.80 -3.32 6.04
CA GLY A 76 -9.73 -3.77 7.44
C GLY A 76 -8.29 -3.85 8.00
N PRO A 77 -8.18 -4.10 9.31
CA PRO A 77 -6.90 -4.32 9.96
C PRO A 77 -6.36 -5.70 9.60
N ARG A 78 -5.05 -5.77 9.34
CA ARG A 78 -4.32 -7.00 9.06
C ARG A 78 -3.07 -7.01 9.91
N LEU A 79 -2.96 -7.99 10.79
CA LEU A 79 -1.90 -8.10 11.78
C LEU A 79 -1.24 -9.48 11.70
N GLY A 80 0.01 -9.58 12.19
CA GLY A 80 0.78 -10.83 12.19
C GLY A 80 1.23 -11.28 10.80
N GLY A 81 1.85 -12.45 10.74
CA GLY A 81 2.44 -13.00 9.52
C GLY A 81 1.42 -13.21 8.40
N PHE A 82 0.22 -13.71 8.73
CA PHE A 82 -0.84 -13.88 7.74
C PHE A 82 -1.37 -12.54 7.19
N GLY A 83 -1.45 -11.51 8.05
CA GLY A 83 -1.81 -10.16 7.63
C GLY A 83 -0.79 -9.57 6.67
N LEU A 84 0.50 -9.75 6.95
CA LEU A 84 1.60 -9.35 6.08
C LEU A 84 1.53 -10.08 4.73
N LEU A 85 1.35 -11.40 4.74
CA LEU A 85 1.27 -12.20 3.52
C LEU A 85 0.13 -11.71 2.60
N ARG A 86 -1.05 -11.42 3.16
CA ARG A 86 -2.17 -10.86 2.42
C ARG A 86 -1.87 -9.48 1.86
N ASP A 87 -1.27 -8.61 2.67
CA ASP A 87 -0.90 -7.26 2.23
C ASP A 87 0.13 -7.31 1.08
N LEU A 88 1.09 -8.24 1.12
CA LEU A 88 2.04 -8.46 0.03
C LEU A 88 1.36 -8.94 -1.26
N HIS A 89 0.42 -9.90 -1.19
CA HIS A 89 -0.35 -10.35 -2.36
C HIS A 89 -1.16 -9.21 -2.99
N ASP A 90 -1.80 -8.38 -2.17
CA ASP A 90 -2.57 -7.24 -2.67
C ASP A 90 -1.67 -6.17 -3.29
N LEU A 91 -0.44 -5.97 -2.78
CA LEU A 91 0.56 -5.12 -3.42
C LEU A 91 1.00 -5.68 -4.78
N VAL A 92 1.24 -6.98 -4.90
CA VAL A 92 1.58 -7.64 -6.19
C VAL A 92 0.45 -7.40 -7.19
N THR A 93 -0.80 -7.58 -6.78
CA THR A 93 -1.97 -7.36 -7.65
C THR A 93 -2.03 -5.92 -8.16
N LEU A 94 -1.88 -4.95 -7.27
CA LEU A 94 -1.94 -3.53 -7.64
C LEU A 94 -0.73 -3.12 -8.49
N ALA A 95 0.48 -3.59 -8.17
CA ALA A 95 1.69 -3.33 -8.95
C ALA A 95 1.63 -3.96 -10.34
N THR A 96 1.03 -5.15 -10.46
CA THR A 96 0.81 -5.80 -11.76
C THR A 96 -0.13 -4.98 -12.65
N ALA A 97 -1.23 -4.46 -12.09
CA ALA A 97 -2.13 -3.58 -12.83
C ALA A 97 -1.41 -2.31 -13.32
N VAL A 98 -0.52 -1.73 -12.51
CA VAL A 98 0.32 -0.58 -12.89
C VAL A 98 1.28 -0.96 -14.02
N ARG A 99 1.98 -2.09 -13.92
CA ARG A 99 2.90 -2.58 -14.96
C ARG A 99 2.19 -2.76 -16.31
N GLU A 100 1.00 -3.39 -16.31
CA GLU A 100 0.19 -3.55 -17.52
C GLU A 100 -0.22 -2.18 -18.09
N GLY A 101 -0.48 -1.21 -17.21
CA GLY A 101 -0.72 0.18 -17.61
C GLY A 101 0.46 0.79 -18.35
N TRP A 102 1.68 0.64 -17.84
CA TRP A 102 2.90 1.10 -18.51
C TRP A 102 3.11 0.38 -19.84
N THR A 103 2.88 -0.92 -19.90
CA THR A 103 3.01 -1.72 -21.13
C THR A 103 2.05 -1.23 -22.21
N ALA A 104 0.79 -1.01 -21.88
CA ALA A 104 -0.21 -0.54 -22.85
C ALA A 104 0.10 0.90 -23.34
N LEU A 105 0.49 1.80 -22.42
CA LEU A 105 0.86 3.16 -22.80
C LEU A 105 2.14 3.20 -23.67
N HIS A 106 3.10 2.28 -23.39
CA HIS A 106 4.29 2.11 -24.23
C HIS A 106 3.93 1.75 -25.67
N GLN A 107 3.03 0.78 -25.88
CA GLN A 107 2.60 0.40 -27.22
C GLN A 107 1.88 1.56 -27.93
N ALA A 108 0.99 2.27 -27.22
CA ALA A 108 0.32 3.44 -27.78
C ALA A 108 1.31 4.57 -28.16
N ALA A 109 2.35 4.78 -27.36
CA ALA A 109 3.40 5.76 -27.64
C ALA A 109 4.21 5.37 -28.90
N ARG A 110 4.50 4.08 -29.07
CA ARG A 110 5.18 3.58 -30.29
C ARG A 110 4.35 3.80 -31.55
N GLU A 111 3.07 3.46 -31.50
CA GLU A 111 2.15 3.64 -32.62
C GLU A 111 1.96 5.12 -32.98
N SER A 112 1.99 6.01 -32.00
CA SER A 112 1.91 7.46 -32.22
C SER A 112 3.28 8.13 -32.53
N HIS A 113 4.35 7.35 -32.69
CA HIS A 113 5.71 7.81 -32.89
C HIS A 113 6.23 8.76 -31.81
N ASP A 114 5.68 8.71 -30.61
CA ASP A 114 6.15 9.46 -29.44
C ASP A 114 7.28 8.71 -28.74
N HIS A 115 8.49 8.85 -29.28
CA HIS A 115 9.69 8.16 -28.78
C HIS A 115 10.02 8.53 -27.34
N GLU A 116 9.80 9.79 -26.95
CA GLU A 116 10.07 10.25 -25.59
C GLU A 116 9.16 9.55 -24.59
N LEU A 117 7.85 9.52 -24.85
CA LEU A 117 6.89 8.80 -24.00
C LEU A 117 7.18 7.30 -23.98
N ALA A 118 7.53 6.70 -25.12
CA ALA A 118 7.87 5.27 -25.19
C ALA A 118 9.07 4.92 -24.30
N VAL A 119 10.14 5.73 -24.31
CA VAL A 119 11.30 5.52 -23.43
C VAL A 119 10.91 5.63 -21.96
N ARG A 120 10.14 6.64 -21.59
CA ARG A 120 9.66 6.83 -20.21
C ARG A 120 8.81 5.64 -19.73
N CYS A 121 7.86 5.19 -20.56
CA CYS A 121 7.02 4.05 -20.25
C CYS A 121 7.83 2.77 -20.02
N ARG A 122 8.84 2.51 -20.85
CA ARG A 122 9.75 1.38 -20.69
C ARG A 122 10.49 1.45 -19.36
N THR A 123 11.12 2.58 -19.04
CA THR A 123 11.89 2.78 -17.81
C THR A 123 11.03 2.58 -16.56
N CYS A 124 9.84 3.20 -16.50
CA CYS A 124 8.91 3.04 -15.37
C CYS A 124 8.38 1.61 -15.26
N GLY A 125 8.05 0.98 -16.40
CA GLY A 125 7.61 -0.41 -16.45
C GLY A 125 8.67 -1.41 -15.95
N GLU A 126 9.95 -1.20 -16.31
CA GLU A 126 11.08 -1.99 -15.82
C GLU A 126 11.28 -1.81 -14.29
N GLN A 127 11.14 -0.60 -13.77
CA GLN A 127 11.21 -0.35 -12.32
C GLN A 127 10.06 -1.04 -11.60
N THR A 128 8.84 -0.98 -12.14
CA THR A 128 7.68 -1.67 -11.57
C THR A 128 7.87 -3.19 -11.62
N THR A 129 8.46 -3.73 -12.68
CA THR A 129 8.80 -5.16 -12.78
C THR A 129 9.79 -5.60 -11.70
N ARG A 130 10.81 -4.79 -11.41
CA ARG A 130 11.75 -5.05 -10.30
C ARG A 130 11.06 -5.01 -8.93
N MET A 131 10.12 -4.09 -8.74
CA MET A 131 9.29 -4.03 -7.52
C MET A 131 8.47 -5.32 -7.35
N ILE A 132 7.79 -5.77 -8.41
CA ILE A 132 6.98 -7.01 -8.39
C ILE A 132 7.87 -8.21 -8.05
N ALA A 133 9.04 -8.35 -8.68
CA ALA A 133 9.96 -9.44 -8.41
C ALA A 133 10.40 -9.49 -6.94
N TRP A 134 10.63 -8.32 -6.32
CA TRP A 134 10.94 -8.24 -4.89
C TRP A 134 9.74 -8.62 -4.02
N LEU A 135 8.54 -8.13 -4.34
CA LEU A 135 7.30 -8.48 -3.62
C LEU A 135 7.04 -9.98 -3.69
N ASP A 136 7.18 -10.60 -4.86
CA ASP A 136 7.03 -12.05 -5.06
C ASP A 136 8.05 -12.85 -4.25
N ALA A 137 9.30 -12.39 -4.18
CA ALA A 137 10.32 -13.02 -3.35
C ALA A 137 9.93 -12.94 -1.87
N LYS A 138 9.37 -11.82 -1.41
CA LYS A 138 8.89 -11.65 -0.05
C LYS A 138 7.66 -12.51 0.26
N VAL A 139 6.73 -12.65 -0.67
CA VAL A 139 5.60 -13.59 -0.55
C VAL A 139 6.12 -15.01 -0.32
N ARG A 140 7.04 -15.49 -1.18
CA ARG A 140 7.64 -16.84 -1.04
C ARG A 140 8.37 -17.02 0.28
N HIS A 141 9.11 -16.02 0.73
CA HIS A 141 9.85 -16.07 2.00
C HIS A 141 8.92 -16.09 3.21
N SER A 142 7.85 -15.29 3.20
CA SER A 142 6.94 -15.15 4.35
C SER A 142 5.88 -16.25 4.42
N ALA A 143 5.55 -16.90 3.30
CA ALA A 143 4.44 -17.86 3.23
C ALA A 143 4.62 -19.08 4.17
N PRO A 144 5.79 -19.75 4.25
CA PRO A 144 5.92 -20.90 5.15
C PRO A 144 5.60 -20.53 6.59
N GLN A 145 6.22 -19.49 7.13
CA GLN A 145 5.98 -19.05 8.50
C GLN A 145 4.54 -18.58 8.72
N ALA A 146 3.98 -17.81 7.79
CA ALA A 146 2.63 -17.27 7.92
C ALA A 146 1.53 -18.33 7.85
N LEU A 147 1.78 -19.47 7.19
CA LEU A 147 0.77 -20.51 6.95
C LEU A 147 0.94 -21.74 7.86
N THR A 148 2.14 -21.98 8.41
CA THR A 148 2.41 -23.17 9.23
C THR A 148 2.48 -22.88 10.73
N VAL A 149 2.76 -21.62 11.10
CA VAL A 149 2.75 -21.22 12.52
C VAL A 149 1.33 -20.81 12.89
N PRO A 150 0.69 -21.47 13.86
CA PRO A 150 -0.61 -21.05 14.34
C PRO A 150 -0.54 -19.60 14.82
N ALA A 151 -1.52 -18.79 14.44
CA ALA A 151 -1.66 -17.42 14.93
C ALA A 151 -2.12 -17.48 16.40
N ASP A 152 -1.24 -17.93 17.27
CA ASP A 152 -1.53 -18.08 18.68
C ASP A 152 -1.13 -16.84 19.46
N THR A 153 -2.13 -16.35 20.15
CA THR A 153 -2.18 -15.55 21.34
C THR A 153 -2.36 -14.04 21.17
N PRO A 154 -3.16 -13.45 22.07
CA PRO A 154 -3.31 -11.99 22.23
C PRO A 154 -1.99 -11.23 22.42
N THR A 155 -0.91 -11.95 22.78
CA THR A 155 0.43 -11.40 22.98
C THR A 155 1.09 -11.02 21.64
N GLU A 156 0.94 -11.83 20.58
CA GLU A 156 1.47 -11.50 19.24
C GLU A 156 0.69 -10.35 18.60
N LEU A 157 -0.61 -10.26 18.82
CA LEU A 157 -1.43 -9.13 18.44
C LEU A 157 -0.96 -7.83 19.10
N ARG A 158 -0.50 -7.88 20.37
CA ARG A 158 0.07 -6.72 21.06
C ARG A 158 1.47 -6.35 20.56
N ALA A 159 2.30 -7.34 20.23
CA ALA A 159 3.64 -7.11 19.70
C ALA A 159 3.63 -6.58 18.26
N SER A 160 2.60 -6.91 17.47
CA SER A 160 2.48 -6.48 16.07
C SER A 160 1.74 -5.14 15.88
N VAL A 161 1.13 -4.59 16.94
CA VAL A 161 0.59 -3.22 16.89
C VAL A 161 1.76 -2.24 17.13
N PRO A 162 2.20 -1.50 16.11
CA PRO A 162 3.28 -0.54 16.30
C PRO A 162 2.85 0.50 17.33
N SER A 163 3.73 0.80 18.27
CA SER A 163 3.48 1.88 19.25
C SER A 163 3.32 3.22 18.51
N LEU A 164 2.55 4.15 19.08
CA LEU A 164 2.41 5.51 18.54
C LEU A 164 3.79 6.17 18.30
N ALA A 165 4.79 5.84 19.12
CA ALA A 165 6.16 6.29 18.95
C ALA A 165 6.82 5.70 17.69
N GLN A 166 6.60 4.40 17.39
CA GLN A 166 7.09 3.76 16.17
C GLN A 166 6.38 4.29 14.92
N LEU A 167 5.07 4.51 15.00
CA LEU A 167 4.28 5.14 13.92
C LEU A 167 4.75 6.58 13.67
N SER A 168 5.01 7.35 14.72
CA SER A 168 5.50 8.72 14.60
C SER A 168 6.94 8.79 14.08
N ALA A 169 7.79 7.82 14.42
CA ALA A 169 9.16 7.73 13.92
C ALA A 169 9.22 7.30 12.44
N ALA A 170 8.28 6.42 12.02
CA ALA A 170 8.15 5.97 10.64
C ALA A 170 7.48 7.00 9.72
N ALA A 171 6.69 7.91 10.29
CA ALA A 171 6.02 8.97 9.55
C ALA A 171 7.01 10.04 9.10
N GLY A 172 7.03 10.37 7.81
CA GLY A 172 7.76 11.51 7.29
C GLY A 172 7.23 12.85 7.87
N PRO A 173 7.96 13.97 7.71
CA PRO A 173 7.60 15.25 8.32
C PRO A 173 6.18 15.71 7.97
N ALA A 174 5.71 15.47 6.75
CA ALA A 174 4.34 15.79 6.31
C ALA A 174 3.28 14.96 7.04
N ALA A 175 3.50 13.65 7.23
CA ALA A 175 2.59 12.79 7.97
C ALA A 175 2.56 13.11 9.45
N ARG A 176 3.68 13.52 10.04
CA ARG A 176 3.75 14.02 11.42
C ARG A 176 2.96 15.32 11.59
N ALA A 177 3.05 16.24 10.65
CA ALA A 177 2.27 17.48 10.64
C ALA A 177 0.77 17.20 10.53
N MET A 178 0.37 16.23 9.71
CA MET A 178 -1.03 15.80 9.55
C MET A 178 -1.56 15.10 10.81
N LEU A 179 -0.78 14.22 11.42
CA LEU A 179 -1.12 13.58 12.71
C LEU A 179 -1.30 14.61 13.82
N ARG A 180 -0.45 15.65 13.90
CA ARG A 180 -0.60 16.74 14.88
C ARG A 180 -1.84 17.59 14.66
N ARG A 181 -2.34 17.70 13.41
CA ARG A 181 -3.58 18.42 13.08
C ARG A 181 -4.84 17.60 13.34
N LEU A 182 -4.75 16.27 13.21
CA LEU A 182 -5.88 15.35 13.39
C LEU A 182 -6.07 14.89 14.84
N VAL A 183 -5.12 15.18 15.73
CA VAL A 183 -5.18 14.85 17.17
C VAL A 183 -5.21 16.13 18.02
N PRO A 184 -6.30 16.89 18.04
CA PRO A 184 -6.53 17.88 19.08
C PRO A 184 -7.04 17.23 20.38
N VAL A 185 -7.00 15.89 20.51
CA VAL A 185 -7.58 15.16 21.63
C VAL A 185 -6.47 14.73 22.59
N ARG A 186 -6.66 15.09 23.86
CA ARG A 186 -5.76 14.72 24.97
C ARG A 186 -5.36 13.25 24.88
N PRO A 187 -4.07 12.87 25.05
CA PRO A 187 -3.56 11.50 24.86
C PRO A 187 -4.31 10.42 25.66
N ARG A 188 -5.01 10.79 26.73
CA ARG A 188 -5.85 9.90 27.52
C ARG A 188 -7.13 9.44 26.82
N ALA A 189 -7.72 10.27 25.94
CA ALA A 189 -8.97 9.91 25.23
C ALA A 189 -8.72 8.91 24.10
N LEU A 190 -7.54 8.98 23.44
CA LEU A 190 -7.17 8.01 22.39
C LEU A 190 -6.88 6.63 23.00
N ALA A 191 -6.23 6.57 24.15
CA ALA A 191 -5.98 5.33 24.86
C ALA A 191 -7.30 4.63 25.31
N VAL A 192 -8.28 5.43 25.74
CA VAL A 192 -9.62 4.93 26.11
C VAL A 192 -10.41 4.44 24.90
N ALA A 193 -10.36 5.17 23.77
CA ALA A 193 -11.04 4.76 22.54
C ALA A 193 -10.46 3.45 21.96
N VAL A 194 -9.16 3.27 22.00
CA VAL A 194 -8.48 2.04 21.57
C VAL A 194 -8.78 0.88 22.53
N ALA A 195 -8.78 1.15 23.84
CA ALA A 195 -9.13 0.14 24.86
C ALA A 195 -10.61 -0.31 24.77
N LEU A 196 -11.53 0.62 24.50
CA LEU A 196 -12.96 0.32 24.27
C LEU A 196 -13.19 -0.49 22.99
N ALA A 197 -12.50 -0.14 21.88
CA ALA A 197 -12.60 -0.89 20.64
C ALA A 197 -12.05 -2.33 20.77
N LEU A 198 -10.97 -2.52 21.53
CA LEU A 198 -10.42 -3.84 21.86
C LEU A 198 -11.31 -4.63 22.82
N GLY A 199 -11.89 -3.95 23.82
CA GLY A 199 -12.80 -4.57 24.80
C GLY A 199 -14.08 -5.09 24.15
N VAL A 200 -14.68 -4.37 23.22
CA VAL A 200 -15.87 -4.78 22.46
C VAL A 200 -15.57 -5.99 21.54
N ALA A 201 -14.39 -6.05 20.94
CA ALA A 201 -13.98 -7.18 20.10
C ALA A 201 -13.79 -8.47 20.92
N VAL A 202 -13.24 -8.38 22.14
CA VAL A 202 -13.06 -9.50 23.06
C VAL A 202 -14.40 -9.97 23.63
N ALA A 203 -15.30 -9.05 24.01
CA ALA A 203 -16.62 -9.39 24.55
C ALA A 203 -17.51 -10.09 23.50
N ARG A 204 -17.46 -9.67 22.23
CA ARG A 204 -18.18 -10.34 21.14
C ARG A 204 -17.68 -11.75 20.86
N ARG A 205 -16.38 -12.03 21.00
CA ARG A 205 -15.83 -13.39 20.88
C ARG A 205 -16.19 -14.29 22.05
N ALA A 206 -16.16 -13.78 23.27
CA ALA A 206 -16.55 -14.53 24.46
C ALA A 206 -18.07 -14.89 24.48
N GLY A 207 -18.92 -14.01 23.92
CA GLY A 207 -20.34 -14.26 23.73
C GLY A 207 -20.63 -15.34 22.68
N ALA A 208 -19.88 -15.36 21.57
CA ALA A 208 -20.06 -16.35 20.51
C ALA A 208 -19.66 -17.79 20.94
N SER A 209 -18.66 -17.93 21.80
CA SER A 209 -18.25 -19.26 22.31
C SER A 209 -19.17 -19.82 23.41
N ARG A 210 -20.01 -19.00 24.05
CA ARG A 210 -21.05 -19.46 24.99
C ARG A 210 -22.37 -19.87 24.33
N ALA A 211 -22.64 -19.42 23.13
CA ALA A 211 -23.82 -19.77 22.34
C ALA A 211 -23.63 -21.07 21.51
N ALA A 212 -22.43 -21.63 21.50
CA ALA A 212 -22.07 -22.85 20.76
C ALA A 212 -21.82 -24.07 21.69
N ARG A 213 -22.29 -24.00 22.97
CA ARG A 213 -22.34 -25.15 23.90
C ARG A 213 -23.81 -25.35 24.35
#